data_c154ef94f5d0d83fa2c701f650fb718f
#
_entry.id   c154ef94f5d0d83fa2c701f650fb718f
#
_cell.length_a   1.000
_cell.length_b   1.000
_cell.length_c   1.000
_cell.angle_alpha   90.00
_cell.angle_beta   90.00
_cell.angle_gamma   90.00
#
_symmetry.space_group_name_H-M   'P 1'
#
loop_
_entity.id
_entity.type
_entity.pdbx_description
1 polymer ?
#
loop_
_entity_poly.entity_id
_entity_poly.type
_entity_poly.pdbx_seq_one_letter_code
_entity_poly.pdbx_strand_id
1 'polypeptide(L)'
;MKDLINPNIDLKKIHKSFKEKGYVVIDNYLKDEVAENLNNFFSYEMPTDWWSIATFPSKDIDGVSYFRNTPEEYNNIQKARQYSTDSFGRNEFSYSFHRTLDNHFDDCDCTECQIRKFLDGNESHELVSKVTDLTITGSN
;
A
#
# COMPACT_ATOMS: atom_id res chain seq x y z
N MET A 1 2.68 16.58 6.17
CA MET A 1 2.91 16.65 4.72
C MET A 1 1.66 17.28 4.10
N LYS A 2 1.74 18.53 3.67
CA LYS A 2 0.62 19.18 2.96
C LYS A 2 0.92 19.17 1.47
N ASP A 3 -0.12 18.94 0.66
CA ASP A 3 -0.02 19.13 -0.79
C ASP A 3 0.92 18.12 -1.50
N LEU A 4 0.66 16.82 -1.28
CA LEU A 4 1.44 15.74 -1.91
C LEU A 4 1.00 15.44 -3.35
N ILE A 5 -0.26 15.74 -3.66
CA ILE A 5 -0.87 15.41 -4.94
C ILE A 5 -0.35 16.34 -6.04
N ASN A 6 -0.09 15.79 -7.20
CA ASN A 6 0.29 16.57 -8.37
C ASN A 6 -0.88 17.48 -8.78
N PRO A 7 -0.70 18.81 -8.81
CA PRO A 7 -1.78 19.75 -9.15
C PRO A 7 -2.24 19.68 -10.60
N ASN A 8 -1.48 19.00 -11.48
CA ASN A 8 -1.79 18.87 -12.90
C ASN A 8 -2.66 17.65 -13.23
N ILE A 9 -3.22 16.97 -12.23
CA ILE A 9 -4.12 15.83 -12.44
C ILE A 9 -5.42 16.30 -13.10
N ASP A 10 -5.75 15.72 -14.26
CA ASP A 10 -7.02 15.94 -14.95
C ASP A 10 -8.12 15.04 -14.37
N LEU A 11 -8.75 15.52 -13.31
CA LEU A 11 -9.83 14.79 -12.61
C LEU A 11 -11.01 14.45 -13.53
N LYS A 12 -11.33 15.27 -14.54
CA LYS A 12 -12.45 15.01 -15.45
C LYS A 12 -12.13 13.81 -16.35
N LYS A 13 -10.91 13.73 -16.85
CA LYS A 13 -10.45 12.61 -17.67
C LYS A 13 -10.40 11.31 -16.85
N ILE A 14 -9.91 11.39 -15.61
CA ILE A 14 -9.82 10.25 -14.68
C ILE A 14 -11.21 9.73 -14.35
N HIS A 15 -12.13 10.61 -13.95
CA HIS A 15 -13.51 10.25 -13.64
C HIS A 15 -14.20 9.58 -14.84
N LYS A 16 -14.07 10.15 -16.04
CA LYS A 16 -14.61 9.56 -17.26
C LYS A 16 -14.06 8.14 -17.49
N SER A 17 -12.74 7.97 -17.39
CA SER A 17 -12.11 6.66 -17.56
C SER A 17 -12.59 5.64 -16.53
N PHE A 18 -12.76 6.07 -15.26
CA PHE A 18 -13.31 5.22 -14.22
C PHE A 18 -14.75 4.78 -14.52
N LYS A 19 -15.61 5.71 -14.93
CA LYS A 19 -17.01 5.40 -15.31
C LYS A 19 -17.11 4.42 -16.48
N GLU A 20 -16.20 4.50 -17.43
CA GLU A 20 -16.21 3.62 -18.61
C GLU A 20 -15.68 2.23 -18.30
N LYS A 21 -14.69 2.10 -17.43
CA LYS A 21 -13.92 0.86 -17.23
C LYS A 21 -14.12 0.19 -15.86
N GLY A 22 -14.65 0.91 -14.88
CA GLY A 22 -14.74 0.46 -13.48
C GLY A 22 -13.42 0.53 -12.71
N TYR A 23 -12.34 0.96 -13.35
CA TYR A 23 -11.03 1.21 -12.74
C TYR A 23 -10.29 2.32 -13.48
N VAL A 24 -9.30 2.91 -12.81
CA VAL A 24 -8.40 3.88 -13.43
C VAL A 24 -7.01 3.80 -12.79
N VAL A 25 -5.99 3.99 -13.59
CA VAL A 25 -4.60 4.22 -13.13
C VAL A 25 -4.33 5.71 -13.30
N ILE A 26 -3.84 6.32 -12.25
CA ILE A 26 -3.50 7.76 -12.22
C ILE A 26 -1.99 7.87 -12.28
N ASP A 27 -1.45 8.12 -13.46
CA ASP A 27 -0.04 8.38 -13.64
C ASP A 27 0.34 9.73 -12.99
N ASN A 28 1.54 9.77 -12.42
CA ASN A 28 2.06 10.97 -11.75
C ASN A 28 1.11 11.52 -10.68
N TYR A 29 0.50 10.62 -9.90
CA TYR A 29 -0.44 10.98 -8.82
C TYR A 29 0.19 11.90 -7.78
N LEU A 30 1.41 11.59 -7.37
CA LEU A 30 2.20 12.41 -6.45
C LEU A 30 3.07 13.40 -7.24
N LYS A 31 3.49 14.48 -6.59
CA LYS A 31 4.57 15.32 -7.11
C LYS A 31 5.86 14.50 -7.22
N ASP A 32 6.67 14.77 -8.23
CA ASP A 32 7.88 13.99 -8.52
C ASP A 32 8.82 13.91 -7.31
N GLU A 33 9.09 15.03 -6.65
CA GLU A 33 9.94 15.06 -5.45
C GLU A 33 9.40 14.21 -4.30
N VAL A 34 8.06 14.16 -4.15
CA VAL A 34 7.41 13.33 -3.12
C VAL A 34 7.54 11.85 -3.47
N ALA A 35 7.30 11.50 -4.72
CA ALA A 35 7.44 10.13 -5.21
C ALA A 35 8.89 9.63 -5.07
N GLU A 36 9.88 10.47 -5.38
CA GLU A 36 11.30 10.15 -5.24
C GLU A 36 11.69 9.97 -3.76
N ASN A 37 11.27 10.87 -2.88
CA ASN A 37 11.52 10.76 -1.44
C ASN A 37 10.90 9.49 -0.85
N LEU A 38 9.67 9.16 -1.21
CA LEU A 38 9.03 7.92 -0.77
C LEU A 38 9.74 6.68 -1.31
N ASN A 39 10.13 6.69 -2.58
CA ASN A 39 10.90 5.60 -3.15
C ASN A 39 12.24 5.39 -2.42
N ASN A 40 12.95 6.46 -2.12
CA ASN A 40 14.19 6.40 -1.37
C ASN A 40 13.97 5.86 0.04
N PHE A 41 12.97 6.38 0.74
CA PHE A 41 12.63 5.89 2.08
C PHE A 41 12.32 4.39 2.08
N PHE A 42 11.36 3.94 1.29
CA PHE A 42 10.96 2.54 1.27
C PHE A 42 12.02 1.59 0.70
N SER A 43 12.90 2.08 -0.16
CA SER A 43 13.93 1.25 -0.78
C SER A 43 15.21 1.15 0.04
N TYR A 44 15.59 2.20 0.75
CA TYR A 44 16.93 2.32 1.33
C TYR A 44 16.97 2.75 2.81
N GLU A 45 16.01 3.56 3.27
CA GLU A 45 16.08 4.17 4.60
C GLU A 45 15.22 3.45 5.64
N MET A 46 14.10 2.88 5.20
CA MET A 46 13.18 2.19 6.09
C MET A 46 13.87 1.01 6.78
N PRO A 47 13.79 0.89 8.12
CA PRO A 47 14.36 -0.24 8.84
C PRO A 47 13.89 -1.58 8.26
N THR A 48 14.81 -2.50 8.08
CA THR A 48 14.54 -3.78 7.42
C THR A 48 13.59 -4.67 8.20
N ASP A 49 13.60 -4.55 9.53
CA ASP A 49 12.72 -5.28 10.45
C ASP A 49 11.30 -4.70 10.54
N TRP A 50 11.03 -3.60 9.87
CA TRP A 50 9.66 -3.06 9.74
C TRP A 50 8.82 -3.79 8.70
N TRP A 51 9.42 -4.65 7.90
CA TRP A 51 8.72 -5.43 6.89
C TRP A 51 8.24 -6.77 7.46
N SER A 52 7.07 -7.18 7.03
CA SER A 52 6.56 -8.53 7.24
C SER A 52 5.93 -9.08 5.98
N ILE A 53 5.81 -10.40 5.94
CA ILE A 53 5.02 -11.07 4.92
C ILE A 53 3.73 -11.57 5.55
N ALA A 54 2.63 -11.41 4.85
CA ALA A 54 1.32 -11.83 5.29
C ALA A 54 0.62 -12.63 4.21
N THR A 55 -0.31 -13.48 4.59
CA THR A 55 -1.15 -14.26 3.67
C THR A 55 -2.61 -14.03 3.96
N PHE A 56 -3.44 -14.18 2.93
CA PHE A 56 -4.87 -14.25 3.06
C PHE A 56 -5.40 -15.59 2.49
N PRO A 57 -6.21 -16.33 3.22
CA PRO A 57 -6.53 -16.14 4.63
C PRO A 57 -5.30 -16.28 5.55
N SER A 58 -5.35 -15.66 6.72
CA SER A 58 -4.24 -15.67 7.69
C SER A 58 -3.85 -17.10 8.10
N LYS A 59 -2.57 -17.39 8.10
CA LYS A 59 -1.98 -18.69 8.43
C LYS A 59 -0.66 -18.51 9.18
N ASP A 60 0.06 -19.60 9.42
CA ASP A 60 1.28 -19.65 10.23
C ASP A 60 2.41 -18.70 9.79
N ILE A 61 2.36 -18.23 8.55
CA ILE A 61 3.34 -17.26 8.02
C ILE A 61 2.83 -15.82 8.05
N ASP A 62 1.60 -15.58 8.50
CA ASP A 62 1.04 -14.24 8.59
C ASP A 62 1.74 -13.40 9.66
N GLY A 63 2.11 -12.18 9.28
CA GLY A 63 2.77 -11.25 10.19
C GLY A 63 4.21 -11.61 10.57
N VAL A 64 4.84 -12.56 9.88
CA VAL A 64 6.24 -12.90 10.11
C VAL A 64 7.14 -11.77 9.64
N SER A 65 7.84 -11.13 10.58
CA SER A 65 8.84 -10.13 10.27
C SER A 65 10.06 -10.75 9.59
N TYR A 66 10.72 -9.98 8.76
CA TYR A 66 11.94 -10.39 8.09
C TYR A 66 12.87 -9.21 7.85
N PHE A 67 14.14 -9.51 7.68
CA PHE A 67 15.14 -8.52 7.31
C PHE A 67 15.35 -8.58 5.79
N ARG A 68 15.28 -7.42 5.13
CA ARG A 68 15.50 -7.32 3.69
C ARG A 68 16.89 -7.83 3.29
N ASN A 69 16.96 -8.46 2.11
CA ASN A 69 18.18 -8.99 1.52
C ASN A 69 18.89 -10.03 2.41
N THR A 70 18.14 -10.75 3.22
CA THR A 70 18.66 -11.83 4.07
C THR A 70 18.10 -13.18 3.64
N PRO A 71 18.71 -14.31 4.06
CA PRO A 71 18.17 -15.64 3.81
C PRO A 71 16.77 -15.84 4.39
N GLU A 72 16.44 -15.17 5.50
CA GLU A 72 15.11 -15.21 6.13
C GLU A 72 14.05 -14.62 5.21
N GLU A 73 14.33 -13.49 4.57
CA GLU A 73 13.43 -12.88 3.60
C GLU A 73 13.10 -13.89 2.47
N TYR A 74 14.12 -14.46 1.87
CA TYR A 74 13.95 -15.44 0.80
C TYR A 74 13.10 -16.62 1.24
N ASN A 75 13.39 -17.21 2.40
CA ASN A 75 12.67 -18.37 2.93
C ASN A 75 11.21 -18.03 3.21
N ASN A 76 10.91 -16.88 3.78
CA ASN A 76 9.54 -16.45 4.08
C ASN A 76 8.74 -16.18 2.80
N ILE A 77 9.36 -15.58 1.78
CA ILE A 77 8.74 -15.41 0.46
C ILE A 77 8.41 -16.77 -0.17
N GLN A 78 9.32 -17.74 -0.11
CA GLN A 78 9.07 -19.08 -0.66
C GLN A 78 7.93 -19.80 0.08
N LYS A 79 7.88 -19.71 1.41
CA LYS A 79 6.76 -20.27 2.20
C LYS A 79 5.41 -19.63 1.82
N ALA A 80 5.37 -18.31 1.68
CA ALA A 80 4.16 -17.60 1.29
C ALA A 80 3.68 -17.99 -0.13
N ARG A 81 4.61 -18.12 -1.07
CA ARG A 81 4.31 -18.59 -2.44
C ARG A 81 3.78 -20.01 -2.44
N GLN A 82 4.44 -20.91 -1.70
CA GLN A 82 4.00 -22.30 -1.59
C GLN A 82 2.60 -22.39 -1.01
N TYR A 83 2.33 -21.65 0.08
CA TYR A 83 1.00 -21.58 0.67
C TYR A 83 -0.06 -21.14 -0.33
N SER A 84 0.20 -20.09 -1.10
CA SER A 84 -0.75 -19.59 -2.12
C SER A 84 -0.96 -20.63 -3.24
N THR A 85 0.08 -21.34 -3.65
CA THR A 85 0.01 -22.41 -4.65
C THR A 85 -0.83 -23.58 -4.15
N ASP A 86 -0.61 -24.01 -2.92
CA ASP A 86 -1.34 -25.14 -2.31
C ASP A 86 -2.83 -24.79 -2.13
N SER A 87 -3.13 -23.55 -1.75
CA SER A 87 -4.50 -23.05 -1.64
C SER A 87 -5.21 -23.04 -2.99
N PHE A 88 -4.54 -22.60 -4.04
CA PHE A 88 -5.07 -22.67 -5.41
C PHE A 88 -5.38 -24.11 -5.83
N GLY A 89 -4.52 -25.07 -5.50
CA GLY A 89 -4.75 -26.50 -5.74
C GLY A 89 -5.98 -27.08 -5.02
N ARG A 90 -6.44 -26.42 -3.94
CA ARG A 90 -7.67 -26.75 -3.21
C ARG A 90 -8.90 -25.92 -3.63
N ASN A 91 -8.79 -25.12 -4.71
CA ASN A 91 -9.80 -24.14 -5.14
C ASN A 91 -10.13 -23.09 -4.06
N GLU A 92 -9.17 -22.74 -3.24
CA GLU A 92 -9.30 -21.67 -2.24
C GLU A 92 -8.69 -20.38 -2.80
N PHE A 93 -9.38 -19.25 -2.61
CA PHE A 93 -8.79 -17.95 -2.91
C PHE A 93 -7.72 -17.61 -1.88
N SER A 94 -6.51 -17.38 -2.34
CA SER A 94 -5.38 -17.04 -1.49
C SER A 94 -4.42 -16.09 -2.21
N TYR A 95 -3.80 -15.22 -1.44
CA TYR A 95 -2.69 -14.39 -1.90
C TYR A 95 -1.74 -14.09 -0.74
N SER A 96 -0.53 -13.70 -1.07
CA SER A 96 0.46 -13.22 -0.11
C SER A 96 0.95 -11.84 -0.52
N PHE A 97 1.32 -11.05 0.45
CA PHE A 97 1.76 -9.67 0.24
C PHE A 97 2.78 -9.24 1.30
N HIS A 98 3.55 -8.24 0.95
CA HIS A 98 4.43 -7.57 1.90
C HIS A 98 3.69 -6.40 2.53
N ARG A 99 3.85 -6.24 3.82
CA ARG A 99 3.31 -5.09 4.56
C ARG A 99 4.34 -4.56 5.54
N THR A 100 4.19 -3.34 5.94
CA THR A 100 4.93 -2.75 7.05
C THR A 100 4.29 -3.13 8.37
N LEU A 101 5.08 -3.21 9.44
CA LEU A 101 4.56 -3.52 10.78
C LEU A 101 3.84 -2.32 11.39
N ASP A 102 2.77 -2.59 12.09
CA ASP A 102 1.95 -1.58 12.81
C ASP A 102 2.54 -1.25 14.20
N ASN A 103 3.84 -0.97 14.25
CA ASN A 103 4.54 -0.73 15.53
C ASN A 103 4.67 0.77 15.87
N HIS A 104 3.89 1.62 15.19
CA HIS A 104 3.96 3.06 15.37
C HIS A 104 2.87 3.56 16.30
N PHE A 105 3.24 4.47 17.18
CA PHE A 105 2.29 5.17 18.05
C PHE A 105 1.55 6.27 17.28
N ASP A 106 0.38 6.67 17.77
CA ASP A 106 -0.48 7.67 17.11
C ASP A 106 0.20 9.02 16.86
N ASP A 107 1.18 9.37 17.70
CA ASP A 107 1.99 10.59 17.60
C ASP A 107 3.25 10.44 16.75
N CYS A 108 3.50 9.27 16.19
CA CYS A 108 4.65 9.05 15.32
C CYS A 108 4.56 9.93 14.06
N ASP A 109 5.68 10.56 13.72
CA ASP A 109 5.80 11.47 12.57
C ASP A 109 6.85 11.02 11.54
N CYS A 110 7.17 9.72 11.51
CA CYS A 110 8.04 9.15 10.49
C CYS A 110 7.36 9.18 9.10
N THR A 111 8.14 9.02 8.04
CA THR A 111 7.65 9.06 6.65
C THR A 111 6.50 8.09 6.39
N GLU A 112 6.58 6.87 6.95
CA GLU A 112 5.49 5.88 6.82
C GLU A 112 4.20 6.38 7.46
N CYS A 113 4.25 6.88 8.69
CA CYS A 113 3.08 7.42 9.38
C CYS A 113 2.50 8.64 8.67
N GLN A 114 3.36 9.50 8.11
CA GLN A 114 2.91 10.65 7.34
C GLN A 114 2.17 10.26 6.07
N ILE A 115 2.66 9.26 5.31
CA ILE A 115 1.95 8.78 4.12
C ILE A 115 0.64 8.07 4.47
N ARG A 116 0.62 7.31 5.57
CA ARG A 116 -0.60 6.67 6.08
C ARG A 116 -1.66 7.71 6.46
N LYS A 117 -1.29 8.72 7.25
CA LYS A 117 -2.15 9.86 7.59
C LYS A 117 -2.67 10.62 6.36
N PHE A 118 -1.87 10.71 5.31
CA PHE A 118 -2.30 11.29 4.04
C PHE A 118 -3.33 10.41 3.32
N LEU A 119 -3.08 9.09 3.21
CA LEU A 119 -4.00 8.16 2.54
C LEU A 119 -5.36 8.08 3.24
N ASP A 120 -5.38 8.14 4.58
CA ASP A 120 -6.59 8.19 5.40
C ASP A 120 -7.15 9.61 5.58
N GLY A 121 -6.51 10.59 4.97
CA GLY A 121 -6.86 11.99 5.12
C GLY A 121 -7.95 12.47 4.15
N ASN A 122 -8.57 13.60 4.49
CA ASN A 122 -9.66 14.19 3.71
C ASN A 122 -9.28 14.46 2.25
N GLU A 123 -8.05 14.89 1.95
CA GLU A 123 -7.60 15.15 0.56
C GLU A 123 -7.69 13.89 -0.31
N SER A 124 -7.22 12.76 0.22
CA SER A 124 -7.27 11.47 -0.46
C SER A 124 -8.71 11.00 -0.65
N HIS A 125 -9.52 11.09 0.41
CA HIS A 125 -10.95 10.73 0.38
C HIS A 125 -11.76 11.60 -0.59
N GLU A 126 -11.53 12.91 -0.61
CA GLU A 126 -12.18 13.82 -1.56
C GLU A 126 -11.82 13.50 -3.01
N LEU A 127 -10.55 13.18 -3.28
CA LEU A 127 -10.12 12.80 -4.62
C LEU A 127 -10.82 11.52 -5.06
N VAL A 128 -10.79 10.47 -4.23
CA VAL A 128 -11.46 9.21 -4.53
C VAL A 128 -12.96 9.43 -4.72
N SER A 129 -13.60 10.23 -3.86
CA SER A 129 -15.02 10.57 -4.00
C SER A 129 -15.34 11.27 -5.32
N LYS A 130 -14.48 12.22 -5.75
CA LYS A 130 -14.62 12.92 -7.04
C LYS A 130 -14.43 12.00 -8.25
N VAL A 131 -13.60 10.97 -8.12
CA VAL A 131 -13.33 10.00 -9.19
C VAL A 131 -14.44 8.97 -9.30
N THR A 132 -15.01 8.54 -8.18
CA THR A 132 -15.94 7.41 -8.12
C THR A 132 -17.41 7.81 -8.01
N ASP A 133 -17.73 9.04 -7.67
CA ASP A 133 -19.04 9.54 -7.22
C ASP A 133 -19.55 8.85 -5.92
N LEU A 134 -18.66 8.26 -5.15
CA LEU A 134 -18.98 7.66 -3.87
C LEU A 134 -18.54 8.57 -2.73
N THR A 135 -19.32 8.64 -1.67
CA THR A 135 -18.89 9.30 -0.44
C THR A 135 -17.93 8.35 0.29
N ILE A 136 -16.67 8.71 0.37
CA ILE A 136 -15.69 7.96 1.15
C ILE A 136 -15.66 8.55 2.54
N THR A 137 -15.99 7.75 3.53
CA THR A 137 -15.82 8.07 4.95
C THR A 137 -14.63 7.30 5.46
N GLY A 138 -13.74 7.96 6.24
CA GLY A 138 -12.59 7.30 6.83
C GLY A 138 -13.01 6.04 7.62
N SER A 139 -12.15 5.06 7.63
CA SER A 139 -12.30 3.91 8.52
C SER A 139 -12.15 4.37 9.98
N ASN A 140 -13.18 4.16 10.79
CA ASN A 140 -13.08 4.25 12.24
C ASN A 140 -12.28 3.07 12.77
#